data_18eca0e46373d078c018b61c6ca86406
#
_entry.id   18eca0e46373d078c018b61c6ca86406
#
_cell.length_a   1.000
_cell.length_b   1.000
_cell.length_c   1.000
_cell.angle_alpha   90.00
_cell.angle_beta   90.00
_cell.angle_gamma   90.00
#
_symmetry.space_group_name_H-M   'P 1'
#
loop_
_entity.id
_entity.type
_entity.pdbx_description
1 polymer ?
#
loop_
_entity_poly.entity_id
_entity_poly.type
_entity_poly.pdbx_seq_one_letter_code
_entity_poly.pdbx_strand_id
1 'polypeptide(L)'
;LSACAPSAERRVLVAHQMVVAGLCPPQLSGSETAPLTVGTVDSVDAARFAGFSYTALGHIHRAQRVGSDTVRYAGAPLCYHLDECGMEKSATLVRLGRRGVDGIDTLPLHPRRAMRHIVGPLAKLVEHPADTGDYIWATLTDPTPQPDAMAMLRTAYPNAMRLDYRPQGAEILPADTAQSVRGKPFASLFEDFFTQMNGRPLTVEEARAVKALREEASK
;
A
#
# COMPACT_ATOMS: atom_id res chain seq x y z
N LEU A 1 -31.13 -3.14 -5.98
CA LEU A 1 -30.74 -4.07 -4.91
C LEU A 1 -31.98 -4.62 -4.15
N SER A 2 -33.01 -3.80 -3.87
CA SER A 2 -34.20 -4.28 -3.14
C SER A 2 -35.14 -5.17 -3.97
N ALA A 3 -35.03 -5.16 -5.30
CA ALA A 3 -35.88 -5.98 -6.18
C ALA A 3 -35.48 -7.48 -6.19
N CYS A 4 -34.29 -7.81 -5.74
CA CYS A 4 -33.77 -9.19 -5.82
C CYS A 4 -34.05 -10.06 -4.60
N ALA A 5 -34.57 -9.52 -3.50
CA ALA A 5 -34.84 -10.28 -2.28
C ALA A 5 -36.12 -9.78 -1.59
N PRO A 6 -37.29 -10.08 -2.15
CA PRO A 6 -38.55 -9.73 -1.51
C PRO A 6 -38.74 -10.63 -0.27
N SER A 7 -39.00 -10.07 0.88
CA SER A 7 -39.55 -10.71 2.09
C SER A 7 -38.65 -11.52 3.03
N ALA A 8 -37.35 -11.64 2.84
CA ALA A 8 -36.52 -12.29 3.86
C ALA A 8 -36.34 -11.37 5.08
N GLU A 9 -36.59 -11.87 6.28
CA GLU A 9 -36.39 -11.15 7.55
C GLU A 9 -34.91 -10.76 7.75
N ARG A 10 -33.99 -11.53 7.15
CA ARG A 10 -32.53 -11.32 7.21
C ARG A 10 -31.93 -11.36 5.83
N ARG A 11 -31.26 -10.28 5.47
CA ARG A 11 -30.60 -10.12 4.18
C ARG A 11 -29.13 -9.83 4.39
N VAL A 12 -28.27 -10.62 3.75
CA VAL A 12 -26.83 -10.39 3.71
C VAL A 12 -26.43 -10.05 2.29
N LEU A 13 -25.71 -8.94 2.11
CA LEU A 13 -25.10 -8.58 0.84
C LEU A 13 -23.61 -8.93 0.87
N VAL A 14 -23.13 -9.50 -0.21
CA VAL A 14 -21.69 -9.65 -0.50
C VAL A 14 -21.39 -8.83 -1.74
N ALA A 15 -20.44 -7.92 -1.63
CA ALA A 15 -20.07 -7.02 -2.74
C ALA A 15 -18.55 -6.81 -2.76
N HIS A 16 -18.04 -6.55 -3.97
CA HIS A 16 -16.63 -6.19 -4.18
C HIS A 16 -16.59 -4.81 -4.85
N GLN A 17 -16.50 -3.76 -4.03
CA GLN A 17 -16.65 -2.39 -4.48
C GLN A 17 -16.00 -1.40 -3.51
N MET A 18 -15.57 -0.24 -4.02
CA MET A 18 -15.23 0.92 -3.20
C MET A 18 -16.49 1.49 -2.55
N VAL A 19 -16.52 1.52 -1.22
CA VAL A 19 -17.66 2.04 -0.44
C VAL A 19 -17.15 3.14 0.47
N VAL A 20 -17.88 4.24 0.51
CA VAL A 20 -17.58 5.44 1.32
C VAL A 20 -18.70 5.68 2.33
N ALA A 21 -18.41 6.36 3.42
CA ALA A 21 -19.42 6.83 4.38
C ALA A 21 -19.58 8.35 4.22
N GLY A 22 -20.53 8.77 3.38
CA GLY A 22 -20.65 10.17 2.98
C GLY A 22 -19.39 10.64 2.27
N LEU A 23 -18.68 11.63 2.86
CA LEU A 23 -17.42 12.17 2.33
C LEU A 23 -16.17 11.47 2.91
N CYS A 24 -16.33 10.47 3.78
CA CYS A 24 -15.20 9.77 4.40
C CYS A 24 -14.85 8.51 3.59
N PRO A 25 -13.70 8.49 2.88
CA PRO A 25 -13.23 7.29 2.21
C PRO A 25 -12.71 6.27 3.23
N PRO A 26 -12.68 4.96 2.87
CA PRO A 26 -12.01 3.95 3.68
C PRO A 26 -10.49 4.17 3.69
N GLN A 27 -9.81 3.59 4.69
CA GLN A 27 -8.35 3.58 4.71
C GLN A 27 -7.85 2.57 3.68
N LEU A 28 -7.04 3.05 2.73
CA LEU A 28 -6.44 2.22 1.68
C LEU A 28 -5.08 1.67 2.15
N SER A 29 -4.69 0.55 1.54
CA SER A 29 -3.30 0.08 1.47
C SER A 29 -2.75 0.44 0.09
N GLY A 30 -1.44 0.46 -0.10
CA GLY A 30 -0.85 0.86 -1.39
C GLY A 30 -1.15 -0.06 -2.58
N SER A 31 -1.85 -1.18 -2.36
CA SER A 31 -2.28 -2.12 -3.40
C SER A 31 -3.62 -1.76 -4.05
N GLU A 32 -4.45 -0.95 -3.38
CA GLU A 32 -5.71 -0.50 -3.95
C GLU A 32 -5.48 0.78 -4.76
N THR A 33 -5.97 0.80 -5.98
CA THR A 33 -6.00 2.01 -6.81
C THR A 33 -7.14 2.91 -6.36
N ALA A 34 -6.82 4.15 -6.00
CA ALA A 34 -7.86 5.17 -5.87
C ALA A 34 -8.58 5.33 -7.22
N PRO A 35 -9.91 5.39 -7.24
CA PRO A 35 -10.65 5.57 -8.49
C PRO A 35 -10.27 6.93 -9.11
N LEU A 36 -9.70 6.88 -10.30
CA LEU A 36 -9.26 8.07 -11.07
C LEU A 36 -10.12 8.34 -12.30
N THR A 37 -11.29 7.70 -12.44
CA THR A 37 -12.06 7.75 -13.68
C THR A 37 -13.19 8.77 -13.59
N VAL A 38 -13.17 9.75 -14.47
CA VAL A 38 -14.27 10.69 -14.67
C VAL A 38 -15.38 9.96 -15.44
N GLY A 39 -16.55 9.80 -14.81
CA GLY A 39 -17.75 9.30 -15.46
C GLY A 39 -18.21 7.88 -15.14
N THR A 40 -17.52 7.14 -14.31
CA THR A 40 -17.99 5.86 -13.73
C THR A 40 -18.39 6.02 -12.27
N VAL A 41 -19.23 5.12 -11.74
CA VAL A 41 -19.55 5.09 -10.31
C VAL A 41 -18.37 4.49 -9.56
N ASP A 42 -17.41 5.33 -9.25
CA ASP A 42 -16.15 4.91 -8.61
C ASP A 42 -16.33 4.49 -7.14
N SER A 43 -17.39 4.95 -6.49
CA SER A 43 -17.71 4.60 -5.11
C SER A 43 -19.21 4.56 -4.85
N VAL A 44 -19.61 3.75 -3.87
CA VAL A 44 -20.99 3.60 -3.42
C VAL A 44 -21.10 4.10 -1.98
N ASP A 45 -22.12 4.91 -1.68
CA ASP A 45 -22.35 5.34 -0.30
C ASP A 45 -22.90 4.16 0.53
N ALA A 46 -22.31 3.94 1.72
CA ALA A 46 -22.71 2.91 2.68
C ALA A 46 -24.20 3.00 3.11
N ALA A 47 -24.77 4.19 3.08
CA ALA A 47 -26.21 4.40 3.38
C ALA A 47 -27.14 3.60 2.45
N ARG A 48 -26.70 3.28 1.22
CA ARG A 48 -27.49 2.45 0.30
C ARG A 48 -27.66 1.00 0.76
N PHE A 49 -26.88 0.56 1.74
CA PHE A 49 -26.92 -0.79 2.29
C PHE A 49 -27.79 -0.92 3.56
N ALA A 50 -28.41 0.17 4.03
CA ALA A 50 -29.22 0.19 5.24
C ALA A 50 -30.36 -0.86 5.28
N GLY A 51 -30.80 -1.36 4.09
CA GLY A 51 -31.80 -2.42 4.01
C GLY A 51 -31.28 -3.84 4.24
N PHE A 52 -29.97 -4.03 4.44
CA PHE A 52 -29.36 -5.34 4.70
C PHE A 52 -29.03 -5.49 6.19
N SER A 53 -29.19 -6.70 6.69
CA SER A 53 -28.79 -7.04 8.07
C SER A 53 -27.27 -6.97 8.23
N TYR A 54 -26.55 -7.37 7.17
CA TYR A 54 -25.09 -7.28 7.11
C TYR A 54 -24.62 -7.11 5.66
N THR A 55 -23.58 -6.33 5.46
CA THR A 55 -22.93 -6.16 4.16
C THR A 55 -21.46 -6.52 4.28
N ALA A 56 -21.08 -7.64 3.66
CA ALA A 56 -19.69 -8.08 3.55
C ALA A 56 -19.03 -7.48 2.31
N LEU A 57 -18.02 -6.66 2.52
CA LEU A 57 -17.30 -5.98 1.45
C LEU A 57 -15.92 -6.61 1.21
N GLY A 58 -15.58 -6.78 -0.07
CA GLY A 58 -14.24 -7.00 -0.58
C GLY A 58 -13.70 -5.76 -1.30
N HIS A 59 -12.51 -5.81 -1.83
CA HIS A 59 -11.74 -4.79 -2.51
C HIS A 59 -10.68 -4.14 -1.61
N ILE A 60 -11.02 -3.64 -0.44
CA ILE A 60 -10.06 -3.01 0.46
C ILE A 60 -9.36 -4.06 1.32
N HIS A 61 -8.03 -4.04 1.32
CA HIS A 61 -7.20 -5.04 2.00
C HIS A 61 -7.07 -4.84 3.51
N ARG A 62 -7.45 -3.67 4.01
CA ARG A 62 -7.52 -3.37 5.45
C ARG A 62 -8.91 -3.71 5.98
N ALA A 63 -8.99 -4.60 6.98
CA ALA A 63 -10.23 -4.89 7.68
C ALA A 63 -10.75 -3.63 8.39
N GLN A 64 -11.96 -3.19 8.06
CA GLN A 64 -12.54 -1.96 8.62
C GLN A 64 -14.05 -1.89 8.42
N ARG A 65 -14.72 -1.10 9.25
CA ARG A 65 -16.11 -0.71 9.07
C ARG A 65 -16.26 0.51 8.18
N VAL A 66 -17.39 0.67 7.53
CA VAL A 66 -17.72 1.84 6.71
C VAL A 66 -19.10 2.36 7.11
N GLY A 67 -19.14 3.48 7.82
CA GLY A 67 -20.36 4.14 8.29
C GLY A 67 -21.05 3.40 9.45
N SER A 68 -21.25 2.09 9.36
CA SER A 68 -21.89 1.28 10.41
C SER A 68 -21.10 0.00 10.71
N ASP A 69 -21.39 -0.64 11.85
CA ASP A 69 -20.74 -1.88 12.24
C ASP A 69 -21.16 -3.06 11.35
N THR A 70 -22.30 -2.95 10.68
CA THR A 70 -22.86 -3.99 9.82
C THR A 70 -22.44 -3.86 8.35
N VAL A 71 -21.67 -2.83 7.98
CA VAL A 71 -21.07 -2.65 6.66
C VAL A 71 -19.57 -2.67 6.81
N ARG A 72 -18.92 -3.77 6.38
CA ARG A 72 -17.50 -3.99 6.70
C ARG A 72 -16.73 -4.59 5.54
N TYR A 73 -15.49 -4.13 5.41
CA TYR A 73 -14.44 -4.84 4.68
C TYR A 73 -13.84 -5.91 5.60
N ALA A 74 -13.80 -7.16 5.13
CA ALA A 74 -13.10 -8.24 5.84
C ALA A 74 -11.58 -8.08 5.78
N GLY A 75 -11.08 -7.35 4.81
CA GLY A 75 -9.66 -7.23 4.51
C GLY A 75 -9.14 -8.39 3.65
N ALA A 76 -7.87 -8.36 3.33
CA ALA A 76 -7.18 -9.43 2.64
C ALA A 76 -6.63 -10.46 3.64
N PRO A 77 -6.70 -11.78 3.35
CA PRO A 77 -6.22 -12.83 4.26
C PRO A 77 -4.69 -12.87 4.37
N LEU A 78 -3.99 -12.32 3.38
CA LEU A 78 -2.55 -12.26 3.31
C LEU A 78 -2.09 -10.82 3.08
N CYS A 79 -0.80 -10.57 3.26
CA CYS A 79 -0.16 -9.31 2.93
C CYS A 79 0.19 -9.31 1.44
N TYR A 80 -0.32 -8.36 0.69
CA TYR A 80 -0.07 -8.20 -0.76
C TYR A 80 0.75 -6.95 -1.11
N HIS A 81 0.88 -6.03 -0.17
CA HIS A 81 1.64 -4.81 -0.35
C HIS A 81 2.50 -4.49 0.88
N LEU A 82 3.57 -3.71 0.66
CA LEU A 82 4.49 -3.31 1.72
C LEU A 82 3.78 -2.62 2.90
N ASP A 83 2.81 -1.74 2.60
CA ASP A 83 2.06 -0.99 3.61
C ASP A 83 1.17 -1.88 4.49
N GLU A 84 0.99 -3.13 4.08
CA GLU A 84 0.25 -4.13 4.86
C GLU A 84 1.17 -4.96 5.78
N CYS A 85 2.49 -4.81 5.65
CA CYS A 85 3.43 -5.50 6.52
C CYS A 85 3.23 -5.10 7.98
N GLY A 86 3.12 -6.09 8.86
CA GLY A 86 2.85 -5.87 10.28
C GLY A 86 1.38 -5.62 10.64
N MET A 87 0.47 -5.59 9.65
CA MET A 87 -0.97 -5.56 9.94
C MET A 87 -1.47 -6.97 10.28
N GLU A 88 -2.24 -7.07 11.36
CA GLU A 88 -2.97 -8.31 11.66
C GLU A 88 -3.99 -8.60 10.56
N LYS A 89 -3.90 -9.80 10.00
CA LYS A 89 -4.87 -10.30 9.04
C LYS A 89 -5.93 -11.11 9.75
N SER A 90 -7.18 -10.99 9.28
CA SER A 90 -8.30 -11.59 9.99
C SER A 90 -9.44 -11.98 9.06
N ALA A 91 -10.28 -12.89 9.56
CA ALA A 91 -11.59 -13.16 9.04
C ALA A 91 -12.67 -12.56 9.96
N THR A 92 -13.78 -12.13 9.39
CA THR A 92 -14.90 -11.59 10.16
C THR A 92 -15.96 -12.68 10.34
N LEU A 93 -16.23 -13.07 11.57
CA LEU A 93 -17.30 -13.98 11.94
C LEU A 93 -18.53 -13.18 12.33
N VAL A 94 -19.64 -13.37 11.62
CA VAL A 94 -20.90 -12.67 11.88
C VAL A 94 -21.96 -13.66 12.36
N ARG A 95 -22.50 -13.42 13.55
CA ARG A 95 -23.63 -14.18 14.08
C ARG A 95 -24.93 -13.45 13.78
N LEU A 96 -25.81 -14.13 13.05
CA LEU A 96 -27.14 -13.62 12.68
C LEU A 96 -28.22 -14.24 13.55
N GLY A 97 -28.90 -13.42 14.32
CA GLY A 97 -30.09 -13.78 15.06
C GLY A 97 -31.39 -13.53 14.30
N ARG A 98 -32.51 -13.64 14.97
CA ARG A 98 -33.84 -13.47 14.35
C ARG A 98 -34.08 -12.03 13.85
N ARG A 99 -33.48 -11.03 14.51
CA ARG A 99 -33.72 -9.61 14.24
C ARG A 99 -32.54 -8.91 13.53
N GLY A 100 -31.51 -9.63 13.11
CA GLY A 100 -30.33 -9.06 12.45
C GLY A 100 -29.03 -9.62 13.02
N VAL A 101 -28.00 -8.77 13.12
CA VAL A 101 -26.69 -9.16 13.64
C VAL A 101 -26.71 -9.21 15.17
N ASP A 102 -26.42 -10.38 15.75
CA ASP A 102 -26.27 -10.58 17.20
C ASP A 102 -24.81 -10.35 17.65
N GLY A 103 -23.85 -10.51 16.75
CA GLY A 103 -22.44 -10.28 17.09
C GLY A 103 -21.52 -10.34 15.88
N ILE A 104 -20.44 -9.63 16.00
CA ILE A 104 -19.36 -9.59 14.99
C ILE A 104 -18.03 -9.78 15.72
N ASP A 105 -17.33 -10.84 15.39
CA ASP A 105 -16.01 -11.14 15.93
C ASP A 105 -14.96 -11.13 14.83
N THR A 106 -13.73 -10.80 15.21
CA THR A 106 -12.58 -10.87 14.32
C THR A 106 -11.72 -12.05 14.72
N LEU A 107 -11.49 -12.97 13.78
CA LEU A 107 -10.66 -14.15 13.97
C LEU A 107 -9.30 -13.88 13.33
N PRO A 108 -8.21 -13.86 14.10
CA PRO A 108 -6.88 -13.61 13.54
C PRO A 108 -6.48 -14.74 12.57
N LEU A 109 -5.84 -14.38 11.48
CA LEU A 109 -5.28 -15.28 10.49
C LEU A 109 -3.75 -15.23 10.58
N HIS A 110 -3.12 -16.38 10.73
CA HIS A 110 -1.67 -16.51 10.78
C HIS A 110 -1.19 -17.18 9.48
N PRO A 111 -0.55 -16.43 8.57
CA PRO A 111 -0.01 -17.01 7.35
C PRO A 111 1.14 -17.97 7.69
N ARG A 112 1.34 -18.99 6.89
CA ARG A 112 2.48 -19.92 7.04
C ARG A 112 3.82 -19.20 6.96
N ARG A 113 3.90 -18.12 6.18
CA ARG A 113 5.04 -17.22 6.04
C ARG A 113 4.52 -15.81 6.06
N ALA A 114 5.07 -14.99 6.93
CA ALA A 114 4.75 -13.56 6.94
C ALA A 114 5.44 -12.84 5.78
N MET A 115 4.94 -11.67 5.43
CA MET A 115 5.70 -10.69 4.65
C MET A 115 6.26 -9.65 5.63
N ARG A 116 7.56 -9.44 5.60
CA ARG A 116 8.24 -8.48 6.47
C ARG A 116 9.03 -7.45 5.67
N HIS A 117 8.97 -6.23 6.12
CA HIS A 117 9.84 -5.16 5.65
C HIS A 117 11.02 -5.03 6.61
N ILE A 118 12.22 -5.16 6.07
CA ILE A 118 13.46 -4.99 6.83
C ILE A 118 14.24 -3.81 6.24
N VAL A 119 14.83 -3.00 7.12
CA VAL A 119 15.53 -1.77 6.73
C VAL A 119 16.88 -1.72 7.40
N GLY A 120 17.94 -1.48 6.64
CA GLY A 120 19.29 -1.35 7.17
C GLY A 120 20.38 -1.50 6.12
N PRO A 121 21.66 -1.33 6.52
CA PRO A 121 22.79 -1.67 5.67
C PRO A 121 22.81 -3.16 5.35
N LEU A 122 23.13 -3.53 4.11
CA LEU A 122 23.12 -4.92 3.64
C LEU A 122 23.92 -5.85 4.56
N ALA A 123 25.15 -5.43 4.94
CA ALA A 123 26.01 -6.23 5.83
C ALA A 123 25.32 -6.59 7.15
N LYS A 124 24.62 -5.64 7.79
CA LYS A 124 23.89 -5.87 9.02
C LYS A 124 22.68 -6.77 8.86
N LEU A 125 21.97 -6.63 7.74
CA LEU A 125 20.78 -7.45 7.48
C LEU A 125 21.12 -8.93 7.28
N VAL A 126 22.29 -9.24 6.71
CA VAL A 126 22.72 -10.63 6.45
C VAL A 126 23.54 -11.25 7.56
N GLU A 127 24.07 -10.46 8.50
CA GLU A 127 24.92 -10.92 9.59
C GLU A 127 24.13 -11.75 10.63
N HIS A 128 22.94 -11.28 11.01
CA HIS A 128 22.07 -11.93 12.00
C HIS A 128 20.64 -12.07 11.47
N PRO A 129 20.40 -12.96 10.50
CA PRO A 129 19.07 -13.11 9.92
C PRO A 129 18.10 -13.76 10.90
N ALA A 130 16.91 -13.19 11.03
CA ALA A 130 15.82 -13.75 11.82
C ALA A 130 14.64 -14.13 10.91
N ASP A 131 13.91 -15.21 11.26
CA ASP A 131 12.74 -15.68 10.53
C ASP A 131 12.97 -15.79 9.02
N THR A 132 14.02 -16.49 8.66
CA THR A 132 14.53 -16.61 7.27
C THR A 132 13.55 -17.26 6.30
N GLY A 133 12.52 -17.91 6.83
CA GLY A 133 11.44 -18.51 6.03
C GLY A 133 10.40 -17.53 5.49
N ASP A 134 10.36 -16.30 6.00
CA ASP A 134 9.39 -15.28 5.60
C ASP A 134 9.71 -14.68 4.22
N TYR A 135 8.70 -14.05 3.62
CA TYR A 135 8.88 -13.21 2.44
C TYR A 135 9.45 -11.85 2.87
N ILE A 136 10.56 -11.45 2.27
CA ILE A 136 11.28 -10.25 2.66
C ILE A 136 11.21 -9.18 1.57
N TRP A 137 10.85 -8.00 1.99
CA TRP A 137 11.04 -6.76 1.26
C TRP A 137 12.11 -5.95 1.99
N ALA A 138 13.28 -5.80 1.39
CA ALA A 138 14.40 -5.09 2.00
C ALA A 138 14.51 -3.66 1.48
N THR A 139 14.78 -2.71 2.37
CA THR A 139 15.21 -1.37 1.99
C THR A 139 16.62 -1.15 2.53
N LEU A 140 17.58 -1.04 1.62
CA LEU A 140 18.96 -0.80 1.97
C LEU A 140 19.21 0.68 2.27
N THR A 141 19.99 0.91 3.32
CA THR A 141 20.42 2.25 3.75
C THR A 141 21.91 2.50 3.48
N ASP A 142 22.52 1.64 2.68
CA ASP A 142 23.90 1.81 2.25
C ASP A 142 24.05 3.11 1.45
N PRO A 143 25.15 3.88 1.64
CA PRO A 143 25.36 5.17 0.97
C PRO A 143 25.56 5.03 -0.55
N THR A 144 25.96 3.84 -0.98
CA THR A 144 26.16 3.49 -2.40
C THR A 144 25.50 2.16 -2.71
N PRO A 145 24.96 1.97 -3.93
CA PRO A 145 24.42 0.69 -4.36
C PRO A 145 25.46 -0.43 -4.19
N GLN A 146 25.04 -1.53 -3.57
CA GLN A 146 25.91 -2.69 -3.36
C GLN A 146 25.82 -3.63 -4.56
N PRO A 147 26.96 -4.08 -5.10
CA PRO A 147 26.95 -5.06 -6.18
C PRO A 147 26.32 -6.37 -5.66
N ASP A 148 25.55 -7.04 -6.51
CA ASP A 148 24.90 -8.32 -6.21
C ASP A 148 24.07 -8.37 -4.91
N ALA A 149 23.59 -7.20 -4.44
CA ALA A 149 22.89 -7.07 -3.16
C ALA A 149 21.72 -8.05 -2.99
N MET A 150 20.94 -8.28 -4.05
CA MET A 150 19.83 -9.25 -3.99
C MET A 150 20.34 -10.68 -3.85
N ALA A 151 21.44 -11.04 -4.49
CA ALA A 151 22.03 -12.36 -4.34
C ALA A 151 22.57 -12.57 -2.91
N MET A 152 23.26 -11.57 -2.37
CA MET A 152 23.73 -11.59 -0.98
C MET A 152 22.56 -11.66 0.01
N LEU A 153 21.51 -10.87 -0.21
CA LEU A 153 20.32 -10.92 0.65
C LEU A 153 19.66 -12.30 0.64
N ARG A 154 19.60 -12.96 -0.53
CA ARG A 154 19.02 -14.30 -0.67
C ARG A 154 19.83 -15.41 -0.04
N THR A 155 21.10 -15.22 0.25
CA THR A 155 21.88 -16.20 1.06
C THR A 155 21.37 -16.27 2.48
N ALA A 156 20.91 -15.15 3.04
CA ALA A 156 20.36 -15.06 4.39
C ALA A 156 18.83 -15.26 4.41
N TYR A 157 18.14 -14.74 3.40
CA TYR A 157 16.69 -14.78 3.26
C TYR A 157 16.30 -15.34 1.89
N PRO A 158 16.17 -16.67 1.75
CA PRO A 158 15.90 -17.31 0.45
C PRO A 158 14.64 -16.80 -0.26
N ASN A 159 13.65 -16.31 0.51
CA ASN A 159 12.39 -15.77 0.00
C ASN A 159 12.41 -14.23 -0.13
N ALA A 160 13.59 -13.62 -0.29
CA ALA A 160 13.67 -12.18 -0.58
C ALA A 160 13.06 -11.89 -1.96
N MET A 161 12.01 -11.04 -1.97
CA MET A 161 11.21 -10.72 -3.15
C MET A 161 11.63 -9.41 -3.79
N ARG A 162 11.89 -8.40 -2.97
CA ARG A 162 12.19 -7.04 -3.43
C ARG A 162 13.28 -6.38 -2.61
N LEU A 163 14.04 -5.53 -3.28
CA LEU A 163 15.09 -4.73 -2.69
C LEU A 163 14.98 -3.30 -3.23
N ASP A 164 14.82 -2.37 -2.32
CA ASP A 164 14.82 -0.94 -2.59
C ASP A 164 16.03 -0.27 -1.90
N TYR A 165 16.39 0.92 -2.35
CA TYR A 165 17.46 1.71 -1.75
C TYR A 165 16.90 2.99 -1.17
N ARG A 166 17.29 3.31 0.06
CA ARG A 166 17.07 4.59 0.71
C ARG A 166 18.37 5.01 1.39
N PRO A 167 19.18 5.84 0.74
CA PRO A 167 20.38 6.39 1.36
C PRO A 167 20.03 7.10 2.68
N GLN A 168 20.89 6.98 3.69
CA GLN A 168 20.70 7.70 4.95
C GLN A 168 20.71 9.20 4.69
N GLY A 169 19.68 9.91 5.18
CA GLY A 169 19.52 11.36 4.99
C GLY A 169 18.56 11.77 3.87
N ALA A 170 18.01 10.84 3.09
CA ALA A 170 16.93 11.16 2.17
C ALA A 170 15.61 11.29 2.95
N GLU A 171 15.22 12.51 3.29
CA GLU A 171 13.85 12.79 3.71
C GLU A 171 12.91 12.58 2.52
N ILE A 172 11.88 11.75 2.70
CA ILE A 172 10.78 11.67 1.75
C ILE A 172 9.97 12.96 1.92
N LEU A 173 10.21 13.93 1.06
CA LEU A 173 9.31 15.06 0.96
C LEU A 173 7.96 14.57 0.44
N PRO A 174 6.84 15.00 1.03
CA PRO A 174 5.51 14.63 0.55
C PRO A 174 5.35 15.01 -0.91
N ALA A 175 4.65 14.16 -1.67
CA ALA A 175 4.43 14.29 -3.12
C ALA A 175 3.49 15.46 -3.50
N ASP A 176 3.61 16.60 -2.85
CA ASP A 176 2.76 17.77 -3.09
C ASP A 176 3.36 18.74 -4.12
N THR A 177 4.03 18.19 -5.14
CA THR A 177 4.85 18.97 -6.08
C THR A 177 4.29 19.09 -7.49
N ALA A 178 3.10 18.60 -7.79
CA ALA A 178 2.53 18.74 -9.15
C ALA A 178 2.34 20.23 -9.58
N GLN A 179 2.20 21.14 -8.63
CA GLN A 179 2.10 22.58 -8.91
C GLN A 179 3.46 23.27 -9.06
N SER A 180 4.54 22.74 -8.48
CA SER A 180 5.86 23.36 -8.52
C SER A 180 6.67 23.06 -9.79
N VAL A 181 6.21 22.14 -10.62
CA VAL A 181 6.92 21.66 -11.83
C VAL A 181 6.65 22.54 -13.05
N ARG A 182 5.47 23.21 -13.09
CA ARG A 182 5.11 24.03 -14.26
C ARG A 182 6.00 25.29 -14.36
N GLY A 183 6.76 25.38 -15.45
CA GLY A 183 7.57 26.54 -15.79
C GLY A 183 9.02 26.52 -15.31
N LYS A 184 9.47 25.49 -14.58
CA LYS A 184 10.89 25.36 -14.22
C LYS A 184 11.74 24.83 -15.38
N PRO A 185 12.96 25.36 -15.59
CA PRO A 185 13.92 24.79 -16.54
C PRO A 185 14.27 23.34 -16.17
N PHE A 186 14.58 22.51 -17.18
CA PHE A 186 14.97 21.10 -16.95
C PHE A 186 16.11 20.95 -15.94
N ALA A 187 17.13 21.82 -16.01
CA ALA A 187 18.26 21.76 -15.07
C ALA A 187 17.83 21.87 -13.61
N SER A 188 16.92 22.80 -13.31
CA SER A 188 16.37 22.96 -11.95
C SER A 188 15.48 21.77 -11.53
N LEU A 189 14.68 21.24 -12.45
CA LEU A 189 13.87 20.06 -12.17
C LEU A 189 14.72 18.82 -11.90
N PHE A 190 15.81 18.66 -12.66
CA PHE A 190 16.74 17.56 -12.45
C PHE A 190 17.51 17.71 -11.14
N GLU A 191 17.93 18.92 -10.79
CA GLU A 191 18.60 19.21 -9.51
C GLU A 191 17.69 18.97 -8.33
N ASP A 192 16.43 19.41 -8.39
CA ASP A 192 15.41 19.16 -7.37
C ASP A 192 15.20 17.65 -7.22
N PHE A 193 15.01 16.93 -8.33
CA PHE A 193 14.86 15.47 -8.34
C PHE A 193 16.08 14.76 -7.76
N PHE A 194 17.28 15.12 -8.21
CA PHE A 194 18.53 14.52 -7.73
C PHE A 194 18.69 14.74 -6.23
N THR A 195 18.43 15.97 -5.75
CA THR A 195 18.52 16.33 -4.33
C THR A 195 17.50 15.52 -3.51
N GLN A 196 16.28 15.39 -4.02
CA GLN A 196 15.23 14.60 -3.37
C GLN A 196 15.61 13.12 -3.27
N MET A 197 16.18 12.55 -4.33
CA MET A 197 16.51 11.12 -4.39
C MET A 197 17.78 10.76 -3.61
N ASN A 198 18.76 11.68 -3.55
CA ASN A 198 20.08 11.41 -2.98
C ASN A 198 20.36 12.14 -1.66
N GLY A 199 19.45 13.01 -1.19
CA GLY A 199 19.62 13.80 0.04
C GLY A 199 20.77 14.82 0.00
N ARG A 200 21.32 15.11 -1.20
CA ARG A 200 22.39 16.09 -1.42
C ARG A 200 22.25 16.78 -2.79
N PRO A 201 22.72 18.01 -2.95
CA PRO A 201 22.76 18.67 -4.25
C PRO A 201 23.78 18.02 -5.20
N LEU A 202 23.64 18.32 -6.50
CA LEU A 202 24.63 17.95 -7.51
C LEU A 202 25.98 18.58 -7.21
N THR A 203 27.05 17.83 -7.40
CA THR A 203 28.40 18.40 -7.48
C THR A 203 28.57 19.16 -8.78
N VAL A 204 29.61 20.00 -8.86
CA VAL A 204 29.92 20.78 -10.07
C VAL A 204 30.17 19.86 -11.27
N GLU A 205 30.82 18.73 -11.05
CA GLU A 205 31.10 17.74 -12.08
C GLU A 205 29.85 17.02 -12.57
N GLU A 206 28.98 16.61 -11.65
CA GLU A 206 27.68 15.98 -11.97
C GLU A 206 26.80 16.96 -12.77
N ALA A 207 26.73 18.23 -12.36
CA ALA A 207 25.96 19.26 -13.09
C ALA A 207 26.47 19.47 -14.50
N ARG A 208 27.81 19.46 -14.70
CA ARG A 208 28.42 19.53 -16.04
C ARG A 208 28.06 18.32 -16.90
N ALA A 209 28.10 17.10 -16.32
CA ALA A 209 27.75 15.89 -17.03
C ALA A 209 26.28 15.89 -17.48
N VAL A 210 25.38 16.30 -16.62
CA VAL A 210 23.94 16.41 -16.93
C VAL A 210 23.70 17.42 -18.06
N LYS A 211 24.40 18.57 -18.05
CA LYS A 211 24.29 19.57 -19.09
C LYS A 211 24.78 19.04 -20.43
N ALA A 212 25.94 18.36 -20.47
CA ALA A 212 26.51 17.78 -21.68
C ALA A 212 25.60 16.72 -22.30
N LEU A 213 25.06 15.80 -21.48
CA LEU A 213 24.12 14.76 -21.92
C LEU A 213 22.83 15.35 -22.50
N ARG A 214 22.33 16.44 -21.93
CA ARG A 214 21.15 17.12 -22.46
C ARG A 214 21.43 17.78 -23.83
N GLU A 215 22.57 18.42 -23.99
CA GLU A 215 22.96 19.04 -25.26
C GLU A 215 23.12 17.99 -26.36
N GLU A 216 23.61 16.80 -26.02
CA GLU A 216 23.74 15.67 -26.93
C GLU A 216 22.37 15.06 -27.31
N ALA A 217 21.48 14.91 -26.35
CA ALA A 217 20.12 14.38 -26.57
C ALA A 217 19.19 15.36 -27.34
N SER A 218 19.59 16.62 -27.48
CA SER A 218 18.80 17.64 -28.18
C SER A 218 19.25 17.86 -29.64
N LYS A 219 20.24 17.10 -30.10
CA LYS A 219 20.72 17.06 -31.49
C LYS A 219 20.03 15.95 -32.27
#